data_6b469eda4339e2a5089860322d07c6b5
#
_entry.id   6b469eda4339e2a5089860322d07c6b5
#
_cell.length_a   1.000
_cell.length_b   1.000
_cell.length_c   1.000
_cell.angle_alpha   90.00
_cell.angle_beta   90.00
_cell.angle_gamma   90.00
#
_symmetry.space_group_name_H-M   'P 1'
#
loop_
_entity.id
_entity.type
_entity.pdbx_description
1 polymer ?
#
loop_
_entity_poly.entity_id
_entity_poly.type
_entity_poly.pdbx_seq_one_letter_code
_entity_poly.pdbx_strand_id
1 'polypeptide(L)'
;MRYARAMEAHSYNAKVALPVDLAARIADWARELGFGALGISDADLGDAPKRLADWIAAGRHGTMEYMARHAALRSAPGELVPGTIRVISARFDYWPAAARDARGVLDDRERAYV
;
A
#
# COMPACT_ATOMS: atom_id res chain seq x y z
N MET A 1 -18.05 -14.60 0.87
CA MET A 1 -16.98 -15.60 1.08
C MET A 1 -16.80 -16.48 -0.14
N ARG A 2 -16.10 -15.99 -1.16
CA ARG A 2 -15.73 -16.76 -2.37
C ARG A 2 -14.49 -16.13 -3.03
N TYR A 3 -13.37 -16.15 -2.32
CA TYR A 3 -12.05 -15.85 -2.91
C TYR A 3 -11.02 -16.89 -2.48
N ALA A 4 -11.39 -18.16 -2.60
CA ALA A 4 -10.46 -19.26 -2.44
C ALA A 4 -10.71 -20.23 -3.61
N ARG A 5 -10.23 -19.90 -4.80
CA ARG A 5 -10.10 -20.89 -5.85
C ARG A 5 -8.89 -20.63 -6.73
N ALA A 6 -7.91 -21.51 -6.57
CA ALA A 6 -6.90 -21.89 -7.55
C ALA A 6 -5.94 -20.75 -8.00
N MET A 7 -4.95 -20.46 -7.17
CA MET A 7 -3.64 -20.14 -7.75
C MET A 7 -2.79 -21.41 -7.63
N GLU A 8 -2.80 -22.21 -8.69
CA GLU A 8 -1.76 -23.20 -8.91
C GLU A 8 -0.42 -22.46 -8.86
N ALA A 9 0.48 -22.95 -8.02
CA ALA A 9 1.82 -22.43 -7.84
C ALA A 9 2.59 -22.57 -9.17
N HIS A 10 2.45 -21.59 -10.05
CA HIS A 10 3.43 -21.38 -11.08
C HIS A 10 4.69 -20.85 -10.40
N SER A 11 5.71 -21.67 -10.39
CA SER A 11 7.08 -21.31 -10.01
C SER A 11 7.55 -20.16 -10.91
N TYR A 12 7.24 -18.93 -10.51
CA TYR A 12 7.69 -17.73 -11.19
C TYR A 12 9.13 -17.46 -10.76
N ASN A 13 10.04 -17.74 -11.67
CA ASN A 13 11.48 -17.52 -11.49
C ASN A 13 11.74 -16.04 -11.17
N ALA A 14 12.33 -15.75 -10.01
CA ALA A 14 12.54 -14.42 -9.41
C ALA A 14 13.43 -13.44 -10.23
N LYS A 15 13.72 -13.73 -11.50
CA LYS A 15 14.56 -12.92 -12.40
C LYS A 15 13.84 -12.43 -13.66
N VAL A 16 12.54 -12.49 -13.73
CA VAL A 16 11.85 -11.92 -14.87
C VAL A 16 11.78 -10.41 -14.69
N ALA A 17 12.67 -9.69 -15.37
CA ALA A 17 12.51 -8.24 -15.52
C ALA A 17 11.14 -8.00 -16.15
N LEU A 18 10.32 -7.16 -15.50
CA LEU A 18 9.07 -6.72 -16.13
C LEU A 18 9.42 -6.09 -17.47
N PRO A 19 8.72 -6.44 -18.56
CA PRO A 19 8.89 -5.73 -19.82
C PRO A 19 8.80 -4.23 -19.54
N VAL A 20 9.72 -3.44 -20.08
CA VAL A 20 9.75 -1.98 -19.90
C VAL A 20 8.40 -1.35 -20.22
N ASP A 21 7.68 -1.94 -21.16
CA ASP A 21 6.32 -1.60 -21.55
C ASP A 21 5.27 -1.85 -20.45
N LEU A 22 5.38 -2.92 -19.66
CA LEU A 22 4.36 -3.26 -18.66
C LEU A 22 4.28 -2.23 -17.52
N ALA A 23 5.42 -1.73 -17.06
CA ALA A 23 5.44 -0.70 -16.00
C ALA A 23 4.80 0.61 -16.49
N ALA A 24 5.06 1.01 -17.73
CA ALA A 24 4.44 2.18 -18.35
C ALA A 24 2.92 1.98 -18.48
N ARG A 25 2.48 0.82 -18.96
CA ARG A 25 1.04 0.49 -19.09
C ARG A 25 0.32 0.50 -17.74
N ILE A 26 0.94 -0.05 -16.69
CA ILE A 26 0.37 0.00 -15.34
C ILE A 26 0.22 1.45 -14.87
N ALA A 27 1.21 2.31 -15.13
CA ALA A 27 1.13 3.73 -14.81
C ALA A 27 0.02 4.45 -15.59
N ASP A 28 -0.18 4.12 -16.86
CA ASP A 28 -1.26 4.68 -17.67
C ASP A 28 -2.63 4.23 -17.15
N TRP A 29 -2.82 2.95 -16.87
CA TRP A 29 -4.06 2.44 -16.27
C TRP A 29 -4.35 3.08 -14.92
N ALA A 30 -3.34 3.28 -14.06
CA ALA A 30 -3.52 3.95 -12.79
C ALA A 30 -4.03 5.38 -12.98
N ARG A 31 -3.49 6.10 -13.96
CA ARG A 31 -3.92 7.47 -14.29
C ARG A 31 -5.35 7.52 -14.84
N GLU A 32 -5.71 6.58 -15.72
CA GLU A 32 -7.07 6.43 -16.24
C GLU A 32 -8.09 6.11 -15.14
N LEU A 33 -7.71 5.34 -14.12
CA LEU A 33 -8.51 5.01 -12.95
C LEU A 33 -8.57 6.15 -11.90
N GLY A 34 -7.86 7.26 -12.12
CA GLY A 34 -7.89 8.43 -11.24
C GLY A 34 -6.91 8.40 -10.08
N PHE A 35 -5.92 7.50 -10.08
CA PHE A 35 -4.86 7.55 -9.08
C PHE A 35 -3.93 8.74 -9.31
N GLY A 36 -3.62 9.50 -8.25
CA GLY A 36 -2.75 10.66 -8.31
C GLY A 36 -1.26 10.34 -8.42
N ALA A 37 -0.85 9.16 -7.98
CA ALA A 37 0.52 8.66 -8.13
C ALA A 37 0.56 7.14 -8.07
N LEU A 38 1.59 6.55 -8.69
CA LEU A 38 1.87 5.12 -8.64
C LEU A 38 3.37 4.90 -8.56
N GLY A 39 3.79 3.91 -7.77
CA GLY A 39 5.16 3.42 -7.69
C GLY A 39 5.21 1.90 -7.73
N ILE A 40 6.25 1.36 -8.35
CA ILE A 40 6.53 -0.07 -8.38
C ILE A 40 7.90 -0.28 -7.73
N SER A 41 7.96 -1.09 -6.68
CA SER A 41 9.19 -1.41 -5.95
C SER A 41 9.44 -2.91 -5.91
N ASP A 42 10.68 -3.28 -5.54
CA ASP A 42 11.01 -4.66 -5.21
C ASP A 42 10.30 -5.12 -3.94
N ALA A 43 10.23 -6.43 -3.75
CA ALA A 43 9.78 -7.02 -2.49
C ALA A 43 10.86 -6.99 -1.39
N ASP A 44 12.12 -6.67 -1.74
CA ASP A 44 13.19 -6.42 -0.79
C ASP A 44 13.03 -5.01 -0.20
N LEU A 45 12.78 -4.96 1.10
CA LEU A 45 12.55 -3.72 1.83
C LEU A 45 13.82 -3.09 2.44
N GLY A 46 15.01 -3.68 2.17
CA GLY A 46 16.28 -3.19 2.70
C GLY A 46 16.24 -3.00 4.22
N ASP A 47 16.55 -1.79 4.70
CA ASP A 47 16.57 -1.46 6.14
C ASP A 47 15.21 -1.16 6.76
N ALA A 48 14.14 -1.15 6.00
CA ALA A 48 12.82 -0.78 6.52
C ALA A 48 12.31 -1.71 7.64
N PRO A 49 12.52 -3.04 7.59
CA PRO A 49 12.16 -3.94 8.68
C PRO A 49 12.84 -3.57 10.00
N LYS A 50 14.14 -3.25 9.96
CA LYS A 50 14.87 -2.84 11.15
C LYS A 50 14.33 -1.54 11.72
N ARG A 51 14.06 -0.53 10.89
CA ARG A 51 13.48 0.74 11.32
C ARG A 51 12.09 0.56 11.95
N LEU A 52 11.26 -0.34 11.40
CA LEU A 52 9.97 -0.69 11.97
C LEU A 52 10.13 -1.35 13.36
N ALA A 53 11.06 -2.29 13.50
CA ALA A 53 11.34 -2.97 14.76
C ALA A 53 11.81 -1.97 15.83
N ASP A 54 12.74 -1.08 15.51
CA ASP A 54 13.24 -0.03 16.39
C ASP A 54 12.12 0.93 16.82
N TRP A 55 11.22 1.29 15.90
CA TRP A 55 10.08 2.16 16.16
C TRP A 55 9.06 1.50 17.12
N ILE A 56 8.78 0.20 16.93
CA ILE A 56 7.91 -0.59 17.81
C ILE A 56 8.55 -0.74 19.19
N ALA A 57 9.84 -1.10 19.24
CA ALA A 57 10.57 -1.27 20.51
C ALA A 57 10.61 0.03 21.33
N ALA A 58 10.63 1.18 20.68
CA ALA A 58 10.54 2.48 21.32
C ALA A 58 9.12 2.85 21.78
N GLY A 59 8.14 1.97 21.63
CA GLY A 59 6.73 2.20 22.04
C GLY A 59 6.01 3.27 21.23
N ARG A 60 6.55 3.68 20.07
CA ARG A 60 6.01 4.79 19.27
C ARG A 60 4.69 4.46 18.58
N HIS A 61 4.32 3.20 18.55
CA HIS A 61 3.02 2.73 18.02
C HIS A 61 1.85 3.01 18.99
N GLY A 62 2.13 3.44 20.23
CA GLY A 62 1.10 3.75 21.22
C GLY A 62 0.16 2.57 21.46
N THR A 63 -1.14 2.79 21.32
CA THR A 63 -2.18 1.77 21.48
C THR A 63 -2.47 0.96 20.22
N MET A 64 -1.70 1.15 19.13
CA MET A 64 -1.88 0.42 17.86
C MET A 64 -1.21 -0.97 17.94
N GLU A 65 -1.72 -1.84 18.78
CA GLU A 65 -1.19 -3.18 19.03
C GLU A 65 -1.04 -4.03 17.74
N TYR A 66 -1.86 -3.78 16.73
CA TYR A 66 -1.78 -4.46 15.45
C TYR A 66 -0.46 -4.19 14.69
N MET A 67 0.22 -3.09 14.99
CA MET A 67 1.53 -2.76 14.41
C MET A 67 2.60 -3.74 14.88
N ALA A 68 2.64 -4.05 16.17
CA ALA A 68 3.54 -5.04 16.75
C ALA A 68 3.16 -6.46 16.33
N ARG A 69 1.86 -6.79 16.40
CA ARG A 69 1.34 -8.13 16.09
C ARG A 69 1.65 -8.59 14.66
N HIS A 70 1.61 -7.68 13.70
CA HIS A 70 1.82 -7.99 12.29
C HIS A 70 3.16 -7.46 11.73
N ALA A 71 4.12 -7.16 12.60
CA ALA A 71 5.42 -6.61 12.20
C ALA A 71 6.17 -7.54 11.23
N ALA A 72 6.13 -8.85 11.45
CA ALA A 72 6.78 -9.83 10.58
C ALA A 72 6.21 -9.80 9.15
N LEU A 73 4.89 -9.80 9.00
CA LEU A 73 4.22 -9.74 7.69
C LEU A 73 4.47 -8.42 6.97
N ARG A 74 4.57 -7.30 7.72
CA ARG A 74 4.92 -5.99 7.17
C ARG A 74 6.34 -5.92 6.68
N SER A 75 7.22 -6.71 7.29
CA SER A 75 8.65 -6.75 7.00
C SER A 75 9.00 -7.68 5.84
N ALA A 76 8.09 -8.54 5.42
CA ALA A 76 8.32 -9.55 4.40
C ALA A 76 7.07 -9.74 3.51
N PRO A 77 6.93 -8.97 2.44
CA PRO A 77 5.78 -9.09 1.53
C PRO A 77 5.56 -10.52 0.99
N GLY A 78 6.63 -11.28 0.80
CA GLY A 78 6.56 -12.67 0.36
C GLY A 78 5.95 -13.63 1.38
N GLU A 79 5.98 -13.30 2.67
CA GLU A 79 5.29 -14.05 3.73
C GLU A 79 3.77 -13.79 3.71
N LEU A 80 3.38 -12.58 3.34
CA LEU A 80 1.97 -12.23 3.21
C LEU A 80 1.35 -12.87 1.96
N VAL A 81 2.04 -12.78 0.84
CA VAL A 81 1.62 -13.38 -0.44
C VAL A 81 2.81 -14.13 -1.04
N PRO A 82 2.87 -15.47 -0.91
CA PRO A 82 3.95 -16.26 -1.48
C PRO A 82 4.13 -16.02 -2.98
N GLY A 83 5.38 -15.86 -3.41
CA GLY A 83 5.72 -15.56 -4.80
C GLY A 83 5.68 -14.08 -5.16
N THR A 84 5.48 -13.17 -4.20
CA THR A 84 5.58 -11.72 -4.44
C THR A 84 6.97 -11.34 -4.94
N ILE A 85 7.03 -10.74 -6.12
CA ILE A 85 8.27 -10.25 -6.74
C ILE A 85 8.32 -8.72 -6.82
N ARG A 86 7.18 -8.05 -6.74
CA ARG A 86 7.03 -6.60 -6.82
C ARG A 86 5.87 -6.15 -5.94
N VAL A 87 5.95 -4.91 -5.48
CA VAL A 87 4.87 -4.23 -4.77
C VAL A 87 4.46 -3.01 -5.59
N ILE A 88 3.18 -2.90 -5.88
CA ILE A 88 2.60 -1.72 -6.56
C ILE A 88 1.90 -0.90 -5.48
N SER A 89 2.34 0.35 -5.33
CA SER A 89 1.74 1.33 -4.43
C SER A 89 1.04 2.40 -5.24
N ALA A 90 -0.22 2.66 -4.93
CA ALA A 90 -1.01 3.68 -5.61
C ALA A 90 -1.58 4.66 -4.58
N ARG A 91 -1.54 5.97 -4.91
CA ARG A 91 -2.14 7.03 -4.10
C ARG A 91 -3.44 7.46 -4.77
N PHE A 92 -4.52 7.42 -4.01
CA PHE A 92 -5.80 7.97 -4.42
C PHE A 92 -6.07 9.26 -3.64
N ASP A 93 -6.23 10.37 -4.36
CA ASP A 93 -6.51 11.66 -3.75
C ASP A 93 -8.02 11.76 -3.51
N TYR A 94 -8.43 11.63 -2.25
CA TYR A 94 -9.84 11.65 -1.85
C TYR A 94 -10.38 13.05 -1.53
N TRP A 95 -9.51 14.08 -1.58
CA TRP A 95 -9.91 15.47 -1.37
C TRP A 95 -10.30 16.11 -2.71
N PRO A 96 -11.58 16.30 -3.01
CA PRO A 96 -12.01 16.88 -4.27
C PRO A 96 -11.65 18.38 -4.32
N ALA A 97 -11.34 18.88 -5.53
CA ALA A 97 -11.02 20.29 -5.73
C ALA A 97 -12.17 21.24 -5.29
N ALA A 98 -13.41 20.74 -5.30
CA ALA A 98 -14.60 21.47 -4.85
C ALA A 98 -14.89 21.31 -3.34
N ALA A 99 -13.97 20.66 -2.58
CA ALA A 99 -14.16 20.51 -1.14
C ALA A 99 -14.16 21.88 -0.46
N ARG A 100 -15.12 22.06 0.45
CA ARG A 100 -15.20 23.28 1.25
C ARG A 100 -14.05 23.33 2.24
N ASP A 101 -13.61 24.54 2.58
CA ASP A 101 -12.63 24.73 3.65
C ASP A 101 -13.11 24.09 4.96
N ALA A 102 -12.20 23.40 5.66
CA ALA A 102 -12.51 22.66 6.87
C ALA A 102 -13.17 23.54 7.95
N ARG A 103 -12.71 24.79 8.13
CA ARG A 103 -13.29 25.72 9.09
C ARG A 103 -14.73 26.07 8.73
N GLY A 104 -14.99 26.36 7.46
CA GLY A 104 -16.34 26.64 6.99
C GLY A 104 -17.33 25.47 7.16
N VAL A 105 -16.82 24.22 7.13
CA VAL A 105 -17.63 23.02 7.41
C VAL A 105 -17.84 22.81 8.91
N LEU A 106 -16.82 23.05 9.75
CA LEU A 106 -16.93 22.94 11.21
C LEU A 106 -17.87 24.00 11.82
N ASP A 107 -17.94 25.16 11.21
CA ASP A 107 -18.86 26.25 11.64
C ASP A 107 -20.31 26.00 11.16
N ASP A 108 -20.51 25.06 10.25
CA ASP A 108 -21.82 24.68 9.72
C ASP A 108 -22.48 23.66 10.67
N ARG A 109 -23.44 24.10 11.48
CA ARG A 109 -24.12 23.26 12.48
C ARG A 109 -25.00 22.15 11.87
N GLU A 110 -25.29 22.23 10.59
CA GLU A 110 -26.13 21.25 9.88
C GLU A 110 -25.31 20.14 9.23
N ARG A 111 -23.98 20.23 9.25
CA ARG A 111 -23.08 19.29 8.57
C ARG A 111 -21.99 18.77 9.48
N ALA A 112 -21.75 17.48 9.40
CA ALA A 112 -20.55 16.87 10.00
C ALA A 112 -19.38 16.95 9.02
N TYR A 113 -18.18 17.15 9.55
CA TYR A 113 -16.95 16.99 8.79
C TYR A 113 -16.61 15.49 8.73
N VAL A 114 -16.56 14.92 7.53
CA VAL A 114 -16.23 13.51 7.28
C VAL A 114 -14.97 13.46 6.42
#